data_57738d4aa86430eb9b57471e911020cb
#
_entry.id   57738d4aa86430eb9b57471e911020cb
#
_cell.length_a   1.000
_cell.length_b   1.000
_cell.length_c   1.000
_cell.angle_alpha   90.00
_cell.angle_beta   90.00
_cell.angle_gamma   90.00
#
_symmetry.space_group_name_H-M   'P 1'
#
loop_
_entity.id
_entity.type
_entity.pdbx_description
1 polymer ?
#
loop_
_entity_poly.entity_id
_entity_poly.type
_entity_poly.pdbx_seq_one_letter_code
_entity_poly.pdbx_strand_id
1 'polypeptide(L)'
;MIGRTPEDIEVIRPLQDGVIADYDTTEFMLRYYIKSVLPGSKVFKPRIVVCVPSGVTPVEKRAVIEAVLQTGARKTVLIEEPLAAALGTGLDKAQAAGAMVVDIGGGTTDIAVLCPTGIVVSESLRVGGDRFDDAIVGYMKRRKKLLIGQRTAEDVKIGIGTVDRRAVGGEMIVRGRDTVSGLPKAITITSKDVQKALERPMNLIIEGIKDILEKTPPELVAEIVDHGIILTGGGALLDGFDRVISRVTGIAAYIVDNPRYSVIIGTGRALKEMDKFQDSLVELQ
;
A
#
# COMPACT_ATOMS: atom_id res chain seq x y z
N MET A 1 13.15 12.78 -8.80
CA MET A 1 13.37 13.35 -10.15
C MET A 1 12.05 13.73 -10.84
N ILE A 2 10.92 13.16 -10.48
CA ILE A 2 9.60 13.50 -11.08
C ILE A 2 9.37 15.01 -11.05
N GLY A 3 9.05 15.59 -12.22
CA GLY A 3 8.83 17.02 -12.40
C GLY A 3 10.09 17.91 -12.36
N ARG A 4 11.28 17.32 -12.37
CA ARG A 4 12.59 18.03 -12.33
C ARG A 4 13.62 17.44 -13.28
N THR A 5 13.19 16.69 -14.29
CA THR A 5 14.07 16.10 -15.29
C THR A 5 14.29 17.06 -16.47
N PRO A 6 15.50 17.08 -17.06
CA PRO A 6 15.72 17.65 -18.38
C PRO A 6 14.85 16.99 -19.45
N GLU A 7 14.72 17.62 -20.62
CA GLU A 7 13.87 17.11 -21.72
C GLU A 7 14.29 15.75 -22.27
N ASP A 8 15.56 15.40 -22.12
CA ASP A 8 16.15 14.13 -22.56
C ASP A 8 16.06 12.98 -21.53
N ILE A 9 15.52 13.24 -20.34
CA ILE A 9 15.36 12.24 -19.27
C ILE A 9 13.88 12.02 -18.96
N GLU A 10 13.39 10.83 -19.24
CA GLU A 10 12.06 10.38 -18.86
C GLU A 10 12.09 9.62 -17.53
N VAL A 11 11.15 9.94 -16.65
CA VAL A 11 10.94 9.19 -15.39
C VAL A 11 9.73 8.29 -15.55
N ILE A 12 9.99 6.99 -15.61
CA ILE A 12 8.95 5.98 -15.77
C ILE A 12 8.56 5.41 -14.38
N ARG A 13 7.28 5.24 -14.14
CA ARG A 13 6.73 4.46 -13.02
C ARG A 13 6.25 3.12 -13.58
N PRO A 14 7.07 2.05 -13.49
CA PRO A 14 6.73 0.77 -14.12
C PRO A 14 5.60 0.02 -13.43
N LEU A 15 5.32 0.35 -12.17
CA LEU A 15 4.22 -0.19 -11.38
C LEU A 15 3.26 0.94 -11.03
N GLN A 16 1.96 0.73 -11.27
CA GLN A 16 0.89 1.67 -10.91
C GLN A 16 -0.33 0.89 -10.39
N ASP A 17 -1.00 1.45 -9.38
CA ASP A 17 -2.19 0.84 -8.78
C ASP A 17 -2.01 -0.67 -8.43
N GLY A 18 -0.81 -1.06 -8.00
CA GLY A 18 -0.47 -2.43 -7.60
C GLY A 18 -0.19 -3.41 -8.75
N VAL A 19 -0.20 -2.95 -10.02
CA VAL A 19 0.01 -3.81 -11.20
C VAL A 19 1.14 -3.31 -12.09
N ILE A 20 1.61 -4.17 -12.99
CA ILE A 20 2.62 -3.82 -14.01
C ILE A 20 1.98 -2.91 -15.05
N ALA A 21 2.45 -1.66 -15.13
CA ALA A 21 2.05 -0.67 -16.15
C ALA A 21 3.00 -0.67 -17.35
N ASP A 22 4.28 -0.97 -17.13
CA ASP A 22 5.31 -1.10 -18.15
C ASP A 22 6.11 -2.38 -17.89
N TYR A 23 5.93 -3.37 -18.78
CA TYR A 23 6.51 -4.71 -18.59
C TYR A 23 8.04 -4.70 -18.74
N ASP A 24 8.56 -4.06 -19.78
CA ASP A 24 9.99 -4.09 -20.07
C ASP A 24 10.79 -3.35 -19.00
N THR A 25 10.28 -2.20 -18.57
CA THR A 25 10.90 -1.44 -17.46
C THR A 25 10.80 -2.18 -16.14
N THR A 26 9.70 -2.89 -15.87
CA THR A 26 9.54 -3.73 -14.67
C THR A 26 10.54 -4.88 -14.67
N GLU A 27 10.66 -5.61 -15.79
CA GLU A 27 11.62 -6.71 -15.94
C GLU A 27 13.05 -6.22 -15.74
N PHE A 28 13.42 -5.10 -16.36
CA PHE A 28 14.74 -4.49 -16.20
C PHE A 28 15.03 -4.11 -14.74
N MET A 29 14.07 -3.49 -14.07
CA MET A 29 14.16 -3.10 -12.66
C MET A 29 14.34 -4.33 -11.76
N LEU A 30 13.52 -5.37 -11.93
CA LEU A 30 13.63 -6.63 -11.19
C LEU A 30 14.99 -7.29 -11.41
N ARG A 31 15.45 -7.37 -12.65
CA ARG A 31 16.77 -7.92 -13.01
C ARG A 31 17.90 -7.16 -12.33
N TYR A 32 17.81 -5.84 -12.30
CA TYR A 32 18.79 -4.99 -11.63
C TYR A 32 18.86 -5.28 -10.12
N TYR A 33 17.72 -5.30 -9.43
CA TYR A 33 17.69 -5.55 -7.99
C TYR A 33 18.10 -6.98 -7.63
N ILE A 34 17.64 -7.98 -8.36
CA ILE A 34 18.03 -9.38 -8.12
C ILE A 34 19.55 -9.56 -8.28
N LYS A 35 20.15 -8.97 -9.32
CA LYS A 35 21.61 -9.00 -9.51
C LYS A 35 22.37 -8.27 -8.40
N SER A 36 21.85 -7.18 -7.89
CA SER A 36 22.50 -6.41 -6.82
C SER A 36 22.53 -7.17 -5.48
N VAL A 37 21.49 -7.98 -5.22
CA VAL A 37 21.38 -8.79 -3.99
C VAL A 37 22.11 -10.12 -4.09
N LEU A 38 22.24 -10.70 -5.31
CA LEU A 38 22.89 -11.99 -5.57
C LEU A 38 24.11 -11.82 -6.49
N PRO A 39 25.15 -11.11 -6.08
CA PRO A 39 26.32 -10.93 -6.90
C PRO A 39 27.08 -12.24 -7.09
N GLY A 40 27.34 -12.62 -8.35
CA GLY A 40 28.21 -13.77 -8.69
C GLY A 40 27.56 -15.14 -8.78
N SER A 41 26.26 -15.29 -8.53
CA SER A 41 25.58 -16.59 -8.65
C SER A 41 25.25 -16.92 -10.12
N LYS A 42 26.24 -17.40 -10.89
CA LYS A 42 26.01 -17.95 -12.24
C LYS A 42 25.56 -19.43 -12.20
N VAL A 43 25.77 -20.12 -11.09
CA VAL A 43 25.57 -21.58 -10.98
C VAL A 43 24.20 -21.92 -10.39
N PHE A 44 23.73 -21.17 -9.40
CA PHE A 44 22.46 -21.45 -8.75
C PHE A 44 21.42 -20.38 -9.08
N LYS A 45 20.33 -20.80 -9.72
CA LYS A 45 19.18 -19.94 -10.01
C LYS A 45 18.33 -19.77 -8.72
N PRO A 46 17.97 -18.56 -8.32
CA PRO A 46 17.21 -18.33 -7.08
C PRO A 46 15.76 -18.79 -7.19
N ARG A 47 15.17 -19.13 -6.03
CA ARG A 47 13.72 -19.15 -5.85
C ARG A 47 13.28 -17.77 -5.37
N ILE A 48 12.21 -17.23 -5.95
CA ILE A 48 11.74 -15.87 -5.67
C ILE A 48 10.28 -15.96 -5.25
N VAL A 49 9.94 -15.31 -4.13
CA VAL A 49 8.55 -15.06 -3.73
C VAL A 49 8.26 -13.59 -4.01
N VAL A 50 7.11 -13.33 -4.63
CA VAL A 50 6.63 -11.97 -4.95
C VAL A 50 5.26 -11.78 -4.33
N CYS A 51 5.06 -10.67 -3.64
CA CYS A 51 3.74 -10.30 -3.17
C CYS A 51 2.97 -9.56 -4.27
N VAL A 52 1.67 -9.79 -4.29
CA VAL A 52 0.72 -9.16 -5.22
C VAL A 52 -0.55 -8.78 -4.46
N PRO A 53 -1.25 -7.70 -4.86
CA PRO A 53 -2.56 -7.37 -4.30
C PRO A 53 -3.56 -8.51 -4.43
N SER A 54 -4.52 -8.62 -3.52
CA SER A 54 -5.53 -9.69 -3.55
C SER A 54 -6.44 -9.63 -4.78
N GLY A 55 -6.64 -8.44 -5.35
CA GLY A 55 -7.54 -8.20 -6.49
C GLY A 55 -6.93 -8.41 -7.88
N VAL A 56 -5.68 -8.91 -7.98
CA VAL A 56 -5.01 -9.09 -9.29
C VAL A 56 -5.65 -10.21 -10.10
N THR A 57 -5.83 -9.97 -11.39
CA THR A 57 -6.38 -10.94 -12.35
C THR A 57 -5.39 -12.08 -12.64
N PRO A 58 -5.86 -13.25 -13.14
CA PRO A 58 -4.96 -14.32 -13.56
C PRO A 58 -3.93 -13.87 -14.61
N VAL A 59 -4.29 -12.95 -15.50
CA VAL A 59 -3.37 -12.40 -16.51
C VAL A 59 -2.27 -11.57 -15.86
N GLU A 60 -2.62 -10.70 -14.90
CA GLU A 60 -1.65 -9.90 -14.14
C GLU A 60 -0.73 -10.80 -13.29
N LYS A 61 -1.28 -11.83 -12.60
CA LYS A 61 -0.48 -12.83 -11.87
C LYS A 61 0.55 -13.49 -12.79
N ARG A 62 0.11 -13.91 -13.97
CA ARG A 62 0.98 -14.52 -14.98
C ARG A 62 2.08 -13.57 -15.46
N ALA A 63 1.73 -12.31 -15.74
CA ALA A 63 2.69 -11.30 -16.16
C ALA A 63 3.80 -11.08 -15.11
N VAL A 64 3.44 -11.04 -13.82
CA VAL A 64 4.41 -10.94 -12.72
C VAL A 64 5.34 -12.16 -12.68
N ILE A 65 4.79 -13.38 -12.76
CA ILE A 65 5.60 -14.59 -12.74
C ILE A 65 6.55 -14.64 -13.95
N GLU A 66 6.06 -14.33 -15.16
CA GLU A 66 6.87 -14.29 -16.37
C GLU A 66 8.00 -13.24 -16.28
N ALA A 67 7.70 -12.03 -15.81
CA ALA A 67 8.71 -10.98 -15.62
C ALA A 67 9.84 -11.44 -14.68
N VAL A 68 9.50 -12.12 -13.58
CA VAL A 68 10.49 -12.63 -12.63
C VAL A 68 11.27 -13.81 -13.21
N LEU A 69 10.64 -14.75 -13.91
CA LEU A 69 11.33 -15.87 -14.57
C LEU A 69 12.33 -15.41 -15.63
N GLN A 70 12.00 -14.34 -16.38
CA GLN A 70 12.88 -13.68 -17.36
C GLN A 70 14.18 -13.16 -16.73
N THR A 71 14.16 -12.84 -15.42
CA THR A 71 15.38 -12.43 -14.71
C THR A 71 16.35 -13.59 -14.44
N GLY A 72 15.95 -14.82 -14.72
CA GLY A 72 16.74 -16.03 -14.49
C GLY A 72 16.39 -16.78 -13.20
N ALA A 73 15.26 -16.50 -12.59
CA ALA A 73 14.77 -17.26 -11.44
C ALA A 73 14.51 -18.74 -11.83
N ARG A 74 14.78 -19.67 -10.89
CA ARG A 74 14.46 -21.08 -11.05
C ARG A 74 12.97 -21.36 -10.85
N LYS A 75 12.37 -20.65 -9.87
CA LYS A 75 10.97 -20.80 -9.48
C LYS A 75 10.47 -19.46 -8.94
N THR A 76 9.29 -19.08 -9.37
CA THR A 76 8.59 -17.90 -8.85
C THR A 76 7.28 -18.34 -8.21
N VAL A 77 7.02 -17.81 -7.03
CA VAL A 77 5.81 -18.10 -6.25
C VAL A 77 5.20 -16.78 -5.86
N LEU A 78 3.88 -16.66 -5.95
CA LEU A 78 3.15 -15.47 -5.53
C LEU A 78 2.53 -15.69 -4.15
N ILE A 79 2.52 -14.62 -3.35
CA ILE A 79 1.78 -14.51 -2.10
C ILE A 79 0.93 -13.25 -2.14
N GLU A 80 -0.27 -13.30 -1.60
CA GLU A 80 -1.12 -12.11 -1.52
C GLU A 80 -0.62 -11.14 -0.44
N GLU A 81 -0.65 -9.82 -0.73
CA GLU A 81 -0.12 -8.77 0.14
C GLU A 81 -0.67 -8.82 1.56
N PRO A 82 -1.99 -8.96 1.81
CA PRO A 82 -2.51 -8.99 3.18
C PRO A 82 -2.07 -10.23 3.97
N LEU A 83 -1.86 -11.37 3.29
CA LEU A 83 -1.29 -12.55 3.95
C LEU A 83 0.18 -12.32 4.30
N ALA A 84 0.96 -11.76 3.37
CA ALA A 84 2.33 -11.39 3.63
C ALA A 84 2.41 -10.34 4.76
N ALA A 85 1.53 -9.33 4.74
CA ALA A 85 1.45 -8.33 5.79
C ALA A 85 1.21 -8.96 7.17
N ALA A 86 0.23 -9.85 7.29
CA ALA A 86 -0.07 -10.58 8.52
C ALA A 86 1.13 -11.38 9.04
N LEU A 87 1.77 -12.16 8.16
CA LEU A 87 3.00 -12.87 8.51
C LEU A 87 4.10 -11.92 8.98
N GLY A 88 4.21 -10.74 8.37
CA GLY A 88 5.19 -9.73 8.72
C GLY A 88 4.99 -9.10 10.08
N THR A 89 3.76 -8.97 10.54
CA THR A 89 3.44 -8.42 11.88
C THR A 89 3.80 -9.39 13.01
N GLY A 90 4.04 -10.65 12.70
CA GLY A 90 4.35 -11.66 13.70
C GLY A 90 3.13 -12.42 14.18
N LEU A 91 1.97 -12.21 13.58
CA LEU A 91 0.81 -13.08 13.80
C LEU A 91 1.19 -14.51 13.46
N ASP A 92 1.15 -15.38 14.46
CA ASP A 92 1.26 -16.81 14.22
C ASP A 92 -0.08 -17.37 13.73
N LYS A 93 -0.08 -18.63 13.25
CA LYS A 93 -1.29 -19.26 12.72
C LYS A 93 -2.42 -19.37 13.77
N ALA A 94 -2.08 -19.45 15.06
CA ALA A 94 -3.07 -19.55 16.13
C ALA A 94 -3.70 -18.18 16.43
N GLN A 95 -2.92 -17.11 16.33
CA GLN A 95 -3.40 -15.74 16.52
C GLN A 95 -4.05 -15.15 15.25
N ALA A 96 -3.88 -15.81 14.09
CA ALA A 96 -4.53 -15.42 12.84
C ALA A 96 -6.03 -15.79 12.79
N ALA A 97 -6.56 -16.48 13.81
CA ALA A 97 -7.99 -16.72 13.89
C ALA A 97 -8.72 -15.38 14.02
N GLY A 98 -9.58 -15.06 13.05
CA GLY A 98 -10.36 -13.84 13.02
C GLY A 98 -9.51 -12.55 13.02
N ALA A 99 -8.36 -12.51 12.39
CA ALA A 99 -7.57 -11.29 12.27
C ALA A 99 -7.97 -10.49 11.02
N MET A 100 -8.27 -9.20 11.18
CA MET A 100 -8.47 -8.29 10.06
C MET A 100 -7.21 -7.46 9.85
N VAL A 101 -6.67 -7.50 8.63
CA VAL A 101 -5.50 -6.73 8.22
C VAL A 101 -5.89 -5.75 7.13
N VAL A 102 -5.46 -4.50 7.28
CA VAL A 102 -5.63 -3.41 6.31
C VAL A 102 -4.23 -2.89 5.95
N ASP A 103 -3.76 -3.24 4.77
CA ASP A 103 -2.47 -2.79 4.24
C ASP A 103 -2.68 -1.59 3.32
N ILE A 104 -2.25 -0.40 3.77
CA ILE A 104 -2.40 0.84 3.03
C ILE A 104 -1.08 1.17 2.36
N GLY A 105 -0.94 0.72 1.13
CA GLY A 105 0.25 0.90 0.29
C GLY A 105 0.33 2.26 -0.41
N GLY A 106 1.19 2.34 -1.41
CA GLY A 106 1.30 3.53 -2.29
C GLY A 106 0.16 3.61 -3.31
N GLY A 107 -0.12 2.52 -4.01
CA GLY A 107 -1.15 2.43 -5.07
C GLY A 107 -2.47 1.82 -4.61
N THR A 108 -2.42 0.87 -3.69
CA THR A 108 -3.58 0.09 -3.23
C THR A 108 -3.76 0.15 -1.72
N THR A 109 -4.97 -0.21 -1.28
CA THR A 109 -5.28 -0.63 0.07
C THR A 109 -5.88 -2.03 0.00
N ASP A 110 -5.19 -2.99 0.58
CA ASP A 110 -5.58 -4.38 0.63
C ASP A 110 -6.17 -4.71 1.99
N ILE A 111 -7.41 -5.16 2.00
CA ILE A 111 -8.20 -5.47 3.20
C ILE A 111 -8.50 -6.95 3.19
N ALA A 112 -8.16 -7.67 4.25
CA ALA A 112 -8.46 -9.08 4.35
C ALA A 112 -8.79 -9.51 5.78
N VAL A 113 -9.67 -10.51 5.88
CA VAL A 113 -9.91 -11.28 7.10
C VAL A 113 -9.23 -12.64 6.94
N LEU A 114 -8.45 -12.98 7.94
CA LEU A 114 -7.62 -14.16 7.98
C LEU A 114 -8.11 -15.16 9.01
N CYS A 115 -7.89 -16.42 8.70
CA CYS A 115 -8.03 -17.53 9.65
C CYS A 115 -6.76 -18.43 9.58
N PRO A 116 -6.62 -19.43 10.46
CA PRO A 116 -5.45 -20.31 10.44
C PRO A 116 -5.19 -21.04 9.12
N THR A 117 -6.19 -21.18 8.26
CA THR A 117 -6.10 -21.83 6.95
C THR A 117 -5.83 -20.87 5.79
N GLY A 118 -5.89 -19.54 6.02
CA GLY A 118 -5.61 -18.54 5.00
C GLY A 118 -6.59 -17.36 4.99
N ILE A 119 -6.76 -16.74 3.82
CA ILE A 119 -7.67 -15.62 3.61
C ILE A 119 -9.10 -16.15 3.48
N VAL A 120 -10.03 -15.60 4.28
CA VAL A 120 -11.46 -15.92 4.24
C VAL A 120 -12.20 -14.99 3.28
N VAL A 121 -11.95 -13.69 3.41
CA VAL A 121 -12.51 -12.66 2.55
C VAL A 121 -11.47 -11.55 2.36
N SER A 122 -11.35 -11.03 1.15
CA SER A 122 -10.43 -9.93 0.86
C SER A 122 -10.99 -9.01 -0.23
N GLU A 123 -10.50 -7.78 -0.22
CA GLU A 123 -10.75 -6.80 -1.26
C GLU A 123 -9.51 -5.92 -1.43
N SER A 124 -9.19 -5.55 -2.66
CA SER A 124 -8.12 -4.63 -3.00
C SER A 124 -8.71 -3.36 -3.63
N LEU A 125 -8.50 -2.24 -2.96
CA LEU A 125 -8.96 -0.92 -3.41
C LEU A 125 -7.80 -0.21 -4.11
N ARG A 126 -8.04 0.37 -5.30
CA ARG A 126 -7.05 1.22 -5.98
C ARG A 126 -6.99 2.62 -5.37
N VAL A 127 -6.81 2.65 -4.05
CA VAL A 127 -6.68 3.86 -3.23
C VAL A 127 -5.52 3.65 -2.26
N GLY A 128 -4.52 4.51 -2.31
CA GLY A 128 -3.34 4.46 -1.45
C GLY A 128 -2.67 5.83 -1.38
N GLY A 129 -1.41 5.86 -1.02
CA GLY A 129 -0.62 7.08 -0.84
C GLY A 129 -0.61 8.01 -2.06
N ASP A 130 -0.56 7.47 -3.28
CA ASP A 130 -0.57 8.24 -4.53
C ASP A 130 -1.91 8.96 -4.72
N ARG A 131 -3.03 8.31 -4.38
CA ARG A 131 -4.36 8.93 -4.42
C ARG A 131 -4.53 10.03 -3.37
N PHE A 132 -3.84 9.90 -2.23
CA PHE A 132 -3.80 10.98 -1.23
C PHE A 132 -3.05 12.19 -1.79
N ASP A 133 -1.92 11.99 -2.46
CA ASP A 133 -1.15 13.06 -3.09
C ASP A 133 -1.94 13.74 -4.21
N ASP A 134 -2.60 12.98 -5.07
CA ASP A 134 -3.49 13.50 -6.12
C ASP A 134 -4.63 14.35 -5.53
N ALA A 135 -5.22 13.90 -4.43
CA ALA A 135 -6.29 14.62 -3.74
C ALA A 135 -5.80 15.97 -3.19
N ILE A 136 -4.58 15.99 -2.62
CA ILE A 136 -3.94 17.22 -2.14
C ILE A 136 -3.63 18.15 -3.32
N VAL A 137 -3.01 17.68 -4.41
CA VAL A 137 -2.77 18.48 -5.63
C VAL A 137 -4.08 19.07 -6.14
N GLY A 138 -5.12 18.25 -6.24
CA GLY A 138 -6.44 18.68 -6.68
C GLY A 138 -7.08 19.74 -5.78
N TYR A 139 -6.96 19.57 -4.46
CA TYR A 139 -7.45 20.53 -3.48
C TYR A 139 -6.70 21.87 -3.60
N MET A 140 -5.37 21.84 -3.65
CA MET A 140 -4.53 23.04 -3.80
C MET A 140 -4.88 23.82 -5.07
N LYS A 141 -5.03 23.14 -6.19
CA LYS A 141 -5.44 23.75 -7.46
C LYS A 141 -6.83 24.40 -7.36
N ARG A 142 -7.83 23.66 -6.86
CA ARG A 142 -9.22 24.13 -6.84
C ARG A 142 -9.48 25.18 -5.77
N ARG A 143 -9.00 24.98 -4.55
CA ARG A 143 -9.35 25.81 -3.37
C ARG A 143 -8.33 26.90 -3.06
N LYS A 144 -7.05 26.63 -3.31
CA LYS A 144 -5.97 27.58 -2.98
C LYS A 144 -5.42 28.30 -4.21
N LYS A 145 -5.90 27.95 -5.42
CA LYS A 145 -5.41 28.50 -6.70
C LYS A 145 -3.90 28.35 -6.88
N LEU A 146 -3.31 27.31 -6.30
CA LEU A 146 -1.89 27.00 -6.35
C LEU A 146 -1.67 25.64 -7.02
N LEU A 147 -0.87 25.62 -8.09
CA LEU A 147 -0.43 24.40 -8.75
C LEU A 147 0.87 23.92 -8.08
N ILE A 148 0.83 22.71 -7.53
CA ILE A 148 1.97 22.03 -6.91
C ILE A 148 2.23 20.70 -7.60
N GLY A 149 3.46 20.18 -7.48
CA GLY A 149 3.82 18.84 -7.97
C GLY A 149 3.52 17.75 -6.95
N GLN A 150 3.53 16.48 -7.40
CA GLN A 150 3.30 15.28 -6.58
C GLN A 150 4.21 15.21 -5.36
N ARG A 151 5.52 15.45 -5.56
CA ARG A 151 6.47 15.43 -4.43
C ARG A 151 6.13 16.45 -3.36
N THR A 152 5.71 17.65 -3.75
CA THR A 152 5.29 18.67 -2.79
C THR A 152 4.03 18.24 -2.04
N ALA A 153 3.10 17.57 -2.73
CA ALA A 153 1.90 17.01 -2.09
C ALA A 153 2.25 15.90 -1.09
N GLU A 154 3.19 15.03 -1.43
CA GLU A 154 3.71 14.01 -0.53
C GLU A 154 4.39 14.62 0.70
N ASP A 155 5.26 15.64 0.51
CA ASP A 155 5.89 16.37 1.62
C ASP A 155 4.83 17.01 2.56
N VAL A 156 3.76 17.56 2.00
CA VAL A 156 2.62 18.10 2.74
C VAL A 156 1.87 17.01 3.51
N LYS A 157 1.57 15.88 2.85
CA LYS A 157 0.93 14.73 3.47
C LYS A 157 1.71 14.23 4.68
N ILE A 158 3.02 14.04 4.51
CA ILE A 158 3.91 13.54 5.57
C ILE A 158 4.08 14.57 6.69
N GLY A 159 4.21 15.85 6.35
CA GLY A 159 4.55 16.89 7.31
C GLY A 159 3.39 17.36 8.19
N ILE A 160 2.20 17.48 7.61
CA ILE A 160 1.01 18.05 8.30
C ILE A 160 -0.29 17.29 8.01
N GLY A 161 -0.20 16.12 7.34
CA GLY A 161 -1.38 15.33 6.99
C GLY A 161 -2.02 14.70 8.22
N THR A 162 -3.34 14.79 8.32
CA THR A 162 -4.16 14.06 9.30
C THR A 162 -5.51 13.72 8.69
N VAL A 163 -6.11 12.62 9.10
CA VAL A 163 -7.49 12.25 8.76
C VAL A 163 -8.44 12.45 9.95
N ASP A 164 -7.91 12.70 11.15
CA ASP A 164 -8.74 12.93 12.34
C ASP A 164 -9.11 14.41 12.48
N ARG A 165 -10.42 14.69 12.46
CA ARG A 165 -10.97 16.06 12.65
C ARG A 165 -10.67 16.66 14.02
N ARG A 166 -10.27 15.84 14.99
CA ARG A 166 -9.95 16.25 16.37
C ARG A 166 -8.46 16.46 16.59
N ALA A 167 -7.62 16.15 15.59
CA ALA A 167 -6.18 16.32 15.72
C ALA A 167 -5.82 17.80 15.84
N VAL A 168 -4.84 18.09 16.67
CA VAL A 168 -4.21 19.42 16.73
C VAL A 168 -3.33 19.56 15.50
N GLY A 169 -3.73 20.45 14.60
CA GLY A 169 -3.10 20.59 13.29
C GLY A 169 -1.80 21.41 13.31
N GLY A 170 -0.95 21.12 12.34
CA GLY A 170 0.20 21.93 11.99
C GLY A 170 -0.07 22.88 10.81
N GLU A 171 0.93 23.70 10.54
CA GLU A 171 0.95 24.61 9.37
C GLU A 171 2.24 24.38 8.57
N MET A 172 2.14 24.59 7.25
CA MET A 172 3.27 24.45 6.34
C MET A 172 3.21 25.52 5.24
N ILE A 173 4.35 26.12 4.93
CA ILE A 173 4.48 27.02 3.79
C ILE A 173 4.74 26.17 2.54
N VAL A 174 3.83 26.27 1.57
CA VAL A 174 3.91 25.55 0.29
C VAL A 174 4.14 26.56 -0.85
N ARG A 175 5.07 26.23 -1.72
CA ARG A 175 5.41 27.02 -2.90
C ARG A 175 4.93 26.31 -4.17
N GLY A 176 4.40 27.09 -5.09
CA GLY A 176 3.92 26.59 -6.37
C GLY A 176 3.68 27.72 -7.35
N ARG A 177 2.93 27.44 -8.42
CA ARG A 177 2.54 28.42 -9.43
C ARG A 177 1.08 28.83 -9.20
N ASP A 178 0.83 30.11 -9.06
CA ASP A 178 -0.54 30.65 -8.99
C ASP A 178 -1.29 30.35 -10.31
N THR A 179 -2.47 29.77 -10.21
CA THR A 179 -3.24 29.34 -11.40
C THR A 179 -3.94 30.51 -12.12
N VAL A 180 -3.95 31.72 -11.52
CA VAL A 180 -4.56 32.91 -12.09
C VAL A 180 -3.52 33.77 -12.77
N SER A 181 -2.44 34.11 -12.05
CA SER A 181 -1.37 34.98 -12.57
C SER A 181 -0.28 34.25 -13.35
N GLY A 182 -0.16 32.93 -13.16
CA GLY A 182 0.93 32.11 -13.70
C GLY A 182 2.27 32.29 -12.96
N LEU A 183 2.36 33.17 -11.98
CA LEU A 183 3.60 33.54 -11.29
C LEU A 183 3.89 32.60 -10.09
N PRO A 184 5.14 32.49 -9.64
CA PRO A 184 5.49 31.81 -8.40
C PRO A 184 4.77 32.44 -7.20
N LYS A 185 4.26 31.59 -6.32
CA LYS A 185 3.54 32.00 -5.12
C LYS A 185 3.83 31.04 -3.95
N ALA A 186 3.89 31.60 -2.75
CA ALA A 186 3.95 30.86 -1.51
C ALA A 186 2.70 31.13 -0.67
N ILE A 187 2.15 30.09 -0.08
CA ILE A 187 1.00 30.20 0.83
C ILE A 187 1.20 29.30 2.05
N THR A 188 0.61 29.67 3.16
CA THR A 188 0.49 28.81 4.34
C THR A 188 -0.76 27.94 4.19
N ILE A 189 -0.62 26.64 4.40
CA ILE A 189 -1.71 25.67 4.49
C ILE A 189 -1.70 25.01 5.85
N THR A 190 -2.85 24.48 6.25
CA THR A 190 -3.05 23.86 7.56
C THR A 190 -3.38 22.39 7.42
N SER A 191 -3.18 21.59 8.49
CA SER A 191 -3.66 20.20 8.57
C SER A 191 -5.15 20.08 8.26
N LYS A 192 -5.96 21.09 8.60
CA LYS A 192 -7.39 21.13 8.26
C LYS A 192 -7.65 21.22 6.76
N ASP A 193 -6.76 21.89 6.01
CA ASP A 193 -6.83 21.94 4.56
C ASP A 193 -6.52 20.55 3.97
N VAL A 194 -5.47 19.88 4.49
CA VAL A 194 -5.07 18.55 4.06
C VAL A 194 -6.15 17.52 4.39
N GLN A 195 -6.71 17.57 5.59
CA GLN A 195 -7.82 16.72 5.99
C GLN A 195 -9.01 16.81 5.03
N LYS A 196 -9.42 18.05 4.64
CA LYS A 196 -10.49 18.23 3.66
C LYS A 196 -10.14 17.66 2.29
N ALA A 197 -8.86 17.69 1.90
CA ALA A 197 -8.42 17.08 0.65
C ALA A 197 -8.55 15.56 0.71
N LEU A 198 -8.23 14.96 1.84
CA LEU A 198 -8.19 13.51 2.05
C LEU A 198 -9.56 12.87 2.36
N GLU A 199 -10.60 13.66 2.57
CA GLU A 199 -11.94 13.17 2.96
C GLU A 199 -12.48 12.10 2.00
N ARG A 200 -12.36 12.32 0.69
CA ARG A 200 -12.86 11.38 -0.31
C ARG A 200 -12.10 10.05 -0.36
N PRO A 201 -10.76 10.03 -0.52
CA PRO A 201 -10.03 8.76 -0.52
C PRO A 201 -10.12 8.02 0.81
N MET A 202 -10.19 8.74 1.94
CA MET A 202 -10.39 8.12 3.25
C MET A 202 -11.74 7.41 3.37
N ASN A 203 -12.82 8.04 2.87
CA ASN A 203 -14.15 7.43 2.90
C ASN A 203 -14.19 6.13 2.10
N LEU A 204 -13.51 6.07 0.94
CA LEU A 204 -13.44 4.83 0.14
C LEU A 204 -12.80 3.67 0.93
N ILE A 205 -11.74 3.96 1.70
CA ILE A 205 -11.11 2.93 2.55
C ILE A 205 -12.04 2.51 3.69
N ILE A 206 -12.73 3.45 4.33
CA ILE A 206 -13.70 3.16 5.39
C ILE A 206 -14.84 2.30 4.86
N GLU A 207 -15.37 2.61 3.68
CA GLU A 207 -16.41 1.83 3.03
C GLU A 207 -15.93 0.41 2.73
N GLY A 208 -14.74 0.24 2.16
CA GLY A 208 -14.16 -1.08 1.93
C GLY A 208 -13.96 -1.91 3.21
N ILE A 209 -13.53 -1.27 4.30
CA ILE A 209 -13.43 -1.97 5.61
C ILE A 209 -14.80 -2.46 6.09
N LYS A 210 -15.85 -1.64 5.95
CA LYS A 210 -17.22 -2.01 6.32
C LYS A 210 -17.75 -3.13 5.44
N ASP A 211 -17.54 -3.04 4.13
CA ASP A 211 -17.99 -4.05 3.17
C ASP A 211 -17.37 -5.42 3.46
N ILE A 212 -16.09 -5.45 3.85
CA ILE A 212 -15.42 -6.68 4.26
C ILE A 212 -15.98 -7.21 5.58
N LEU A 213 -16.22 -6.35 6.58
CA LEU A 213 -16.84 -6.76 7.84
C LEU A 213 -18.24 -7.36 7.62
N GLU A 214 -19.04 -6.77 6.73
CA GLU A 214 -20.38 -7.27 6.38
C GLU A 214 -20.35 -8.63 5.65
N LYS A 215 -19.32 -8.88 4.84
CA LYS A 215 -19.10 -10.16 4.14
C LYS A 215 -18.49 -11.24 5.04
N THR A 216 -17.95 -10.85 6.21
CA THR A 216 -17.24 -11.74 7.11
C THR A 216 -18.23 -12.59 7.92
N PRO A 217 -18.01 -13.91 8.07
CA PRO A 217 -18.82 -14.76 8.95
C PRO A 217 -18.90 -14.21 10.38
N PRO A 218 -20.09 -14.28 11.05
CA PRO A 218 -20.29 -13.67 12.37
C PRO A 218 -19.30 -14.14 13.43
N GLU A 219 -18.89 -15.41 13.39
CA GLU A 219 -17.92 -15.97 14.33
C GLU A 219 -16.57 -15.28 14.23
N LEU A 220 -16.10 -15.02 13.00
CA LEU A 220 -14.85 -14.30 12.77
C LEU A 220 -14.98 -12.82 13.10
N VAL A 221 -16.17 -12.21 12.90
CA VAL A 221 -16.38 -10.81 13.33
C VAL A 221 -16.24 -10.70 14.84
N ALA A 222 -16.73 -11.66 15.61
CA ALA A 222 -16.55 -11.67 17.07
C ALA A 222 -15.06 -11.71 17.46
N GLU A 223 -14.27 -12.55 16.78
CA GLU A 223 -12.82 -12.62 17.00
C GLU A 223 -12.10 -11.32 16.60
N ILE A 224 -12.52 -10.66 15.50
CA ILE A 224 -12.00 -9.35 15.10
C ILE A 224 -12.29 -8.27 16.17
N VAL A 225 -13.45 -8.32 16.82
CA VAL A 225 -13.77 -7.38 17.90
C VAL A 225 -12.80 -7.53 19.07
N ASP A 226 -12.40 -8.76 19.39
CA ASP A 226 -11.46 -9.04 20.48
C ASP A 226 -10.02 -8.72 20.11
N HIS A 227 -9.58 -9.03 18.88
CA HIS A 227 -8.21 -8.86 18.41
C HIS A 227 -7.92 -7.47 17.84
N GLY A 228 -8.96 -6.78 17.35
CA GLY A 228 -8.83 -5.48 16.68
C GLY A 228 -8.47 -5.58 15.18
N ILE A 229 -8.42 -4.40 14.55
CA ILE A 229 -8.04 -4.23 13.14
C ILE A 229 -6.58 -3.83 13.07
N ILE A 230 -5.79 -4.59 12.34
CA ILE A 230 -4.35 -4.39 12.17
C ILE A 230 -4.11 -3.50 10.96
N LEU A 231 -3.48 -2.33 11.19
CA LEU A 231 -3.14 -1.38 10.13
C LEU A 231 -1.65 -1.48 9.80
N THR A 232 -1.35 -1.65 8.52
CA THR A 232 0.00 -1.73 7.99
C THR A 232 0.14 -0.95 6.69
N GLY A 233 1.34 -0.98 6.08
CA GLY A 233 1.66 -0.16 4.92
C GLY A 233 2.07 1.28 5.26
N GLY A 234 2.70 1.94 4.31
CA GLY A 234 3.20 3.31 4.49
C GLY A 234 2.09 4.34 4.68
N GLY A 235 0.91 4.11 4.10
CA GLY A 235 -0.26 4.96 4.21
C GLY A 235 -0.88 4.94 5.61
N ALA A 236 -0.74 3.85 6.35
CA ALA A 236 -1.21 3.74 7.74
C ALA A 236 -0.53 4.74 8.70
N LEU A 237 0.65 5.26 8.32
CA LEU A 237 1.36 6.29 9.10
C LEU A 237 0.73 7.69 9.04
N LEU A 238 -0.27 7.89 8.19
CA LEU A 238 -1.01 9.14 8.14
C LEU A 238 -1.75 9.35 9.47
N ASP A 239 -1.52 10.49 10.11
CA ASP A 239 -2.02 10.74 11.48
C ASP A 239 -3.54 10.54 11.58
N GLY A 240 -3.95 9.79 12.59
CA GLY A 240 -5.34 9.57 12.97
C GLY A 240 -6.06 8.46 12.24
N PHE A 241 -5.38 7.67 11.41
CA PHE A 241 -6.02 6.54 10.71
C PHE A 241 -6.63 5.54 11.70
N ASP A 242 -5.85 5.10 12.67
CA ASP A 242 -6.25 4.20 13.77
C ASP A 242 -7.48 4.72 14.52
N ARG A 243 -7.43 5.99 14.89
CA ARG A 243 -8.51 6.64 15.65
C ARG A 243 -9.81 6.78 14.84
N VAL A 244 -9.69 7.10 13.54
CA VAL A 244 -10.87 7.23 12.67
C VAL A 244 -11.50 5.88 12.40
N ILE A 245 -10.70 4.86 12.06
CA ILE A 245 -11.20 3.50 11.83
C ILE A 245 -11.86 2.96 13.09
N SER A 246 -11.21 3.05 14.25
CA SER A 246 -11.81 2.60 15.53
C SER A 246 -13.15 3.27 15.83
N ARG A 247 -13.25 4.57 15.56
CA ARG A 247 -14.48 5.35 15.80
C ARG A 247 -15.63 4.93 14.88
N VAL A 248 -15.30 4.63 13.60
CA VAL A 248 -16.33 4.34 12.59
C VAL A 248 -16.79 2.91 12.63
N THR A 249 -15.90 1.97 12.98
CA THR A 249 -16.21 0.54 13.03
C THR A 249 -16.68 0.10 14.43
N GLY A 250 -16.31 0.84 15.47
CA GLY A 250 -16.50 0.42 16.86
C GLY A 250 -15.48 -0.63 17.31
N ILE A 251 -14.54 -1.03 16.46
CA ILE A 251 -13.50 -2.04 16.72
C ILE A 251 -12.18 -1.33 16.92
N ALA A 252 -11.37 -1.73 17.89
CA ALA A 252 -10.05 -1.18 18.11
C ALA A 252 -9.17 -1.38 16.86
N ALA A 253 -8.56 -0.31 16.37
CA ALA A 253 -7.61 -0.38 15.27
C ALA A 253 -6.25 0.13 15.73
N TYR A 254 -5.18 -0.52 15.31
CA TYR A 254 -3.82 -0.15 15.72
C TYR A 254 -2.82 -0.32 14.58
N ILE A 255 -1.83 0.56 14.54
CA ILE A 255 -0.75 0.53 13.57
C ILE A 255 0.36 -0.34 14.14
N VAL A 256 0.86 -1.28 13.35
CA VAL A 256 1.97 -2.15 13.75
C VAL A 256 3.29 -1.41 13.78
N ASP A 257 4.28 -1.96 14.48
CA ASP A 257 5.64 -1.46 14.44
C ASP A 257 6.20 -1.60 13.02
N ASN A 258 6.84 -0.51 12.52
CA ASN A 258 7.45 -0.49 11.19
C ASN A 258 6.53 -0.92 10.03
N PRO A 259 5.33 -0.31 9.87
CA PRO A 259 4.30 -0.80 8.97
C PRO A 259 4.73 -0.84 7.49
N ARG A 260 5.72 -0.04 7.08
CA ARG A 260 6.28 -0.06 5.72
C ARG A 260 6.98 -1.38 5.35
N TYR A 261 7.38 -2.17 6.34
CA TYR A 261 8.18 -3.37 6.12
C TYR A 261 7.41 -4.66 6.36
N SER A 262 6.16 -4.61 6.83
CA SER A 262 5.37 -5.80 7.15
C SER A 262 5.30 -6.77 5.98
N VAL A 263 4.93 -6.29 4.80
CA VAL A 263 4.81 -7.13 3.59
C VAL A 263 6.14 -7.81 3.23
N ILE A 264 7.24 -7.06 3.20
CA ILE A 264 8.54 -7.65 2.80
C ILE A 264 9.08 -8.61 3.87
N ILE A 265 8.86 -8.32 5.15
CA ILE A 265 9.23 -9.23 6.24
C ILE A 265 8.42 -10.52 6.14
N GLY A 266 7.12 -10.41 5.90
CA GLY A 266 6.24 -11.56 5.74
C GLY A 266 6.54 -12.38 4.48
N THR A 267 6.83 -11.73 3.37
CA THR A 267 7.30 -12.39 2.14
C THR A 267 8.59 -13.19 2.41
N GLY A 268 9.52 -12.62 3.19
CA GLY A 268 10.74 -13.31 3.61
C GLY A 268 10.47 -14.50 4.53
N ARG A 269 9.49 -14.42 5.43
CA ARG A 269 9.03 -15.54 6.27
C ARG A 269 8.39 -16.65 5.42
N ALA A 270 7.51 -16.29 4.49
CA ALA A 270 6.90 -17.23 3.54
C ALA A 270 7.96 -17.95 2.70
N LEU A 271 9.01 -17.25 2.26
CA LEU A 271 10.12 -17.89 1.53
C LEU A 271 10.86 -18.95 2.37
N LYS A 272 11.06 -18.70 3.66
CA LYS A 272 11.72 -19.64 4.58
C LYS A 272 10.86 -20.88 4.89
N GLU A 273 9.55 -20.70 4.90
CA GLU A 273 8.59 -21.73 5.33
C GLU A 273 7.66 -22.15 4.18
N MET A 274 8.14 -22.11 2.92
CA MET A 274 7.33 -22.39 1.72
C MET A 274 6.51 -23.68 1.83
N ASP A 275 7.07 -24.72 2.44
CA ASP A 275 6.39 -26.01 2.60
C ASP A 275 5.16 -25.94 3.52
N LYS A 276 5.11 -24.96 4.43
CA LYS A 276 3.96 -24.74 5.33
C LYS A 276 2.84 -23.89 4.72
N PHE A 277 3.14 -23.15 3.65
CA PHE A 277 2.22 -22.23 2.99
C PHE A 277 1.83 -22.67 1.59
N GLN A 278 2.11 -23.94 1.19
CA GLN A 278 1.87 -24.43 -0.18
C GLN A 278 0.45 -24.15 -0.68
N ASP A 279 -0.57 -24.33 0.16
CA ASP A 279 -1.97 -24.10 -0.21
C ASP A 279 -2.34 -22.63 -0.39
N SER A 280 -1.53 -21.71 0.17
CA SER A 280 -1.75 -20.25 0.12
C SER A 280 -0.83 -19.56 -0.90
N LEU A 281 0.03 -20.31 -1.58
CA LEU A 281 0.97 -19.81 -2.57
C LEU A 281 0.48 -20.19 -3.97
N VAL A 282 0.52 -19.22 -4.90
CA VAL A 282 0.12 -19.43 -6.29
C VAL A 282 1.36 -19.74 -7.13
N GLU A 283 1.35 -20.90 -7.77
CA GLU A 283 2.37 -21.31 -8.75
C GLU A 283 1.72 -21.44 -10.14
N LEU A 284 2.45 -21.11 -11.20
CA LEU A 284 2.09 -21.56 -12.53
C LEU A 284 2.54 -23.04 -12.66
N GLN A 285 1.57 -23.90 -12.91
CA GLN A 285 1.83 -25.29 -13.33
C GLN A 285 2.32 -25.34 -14.78
#